data_9b53d8fa1774cb6e83d317312e1f2966
#
_entry.id   9b53d8fa1774cb6e83d317312e1f2966
#
_cell.length_a   1.000
_cell.length_b   1.000
_cell.length_c   1.000
_cell.angle_alpha   90.00
_cell.angle_beta   90.00
_cell.angle_gamma   90.00
#
_symmetry.space_group_name_H-M   'P 1'
#
loop_
_entity.id
_entity.type
_entity.pdbx_description
1 polymer ?
#
loop_
_entity_poly.entity_id
_entity_poly.type
_entity_poly.pdbx_seq_one_letter_code
_entity_poly.pdbx_strand_id
1 'polypeptide(L)'
;MGLLKGCFTFARFHVDGQLPQAFLNFVNSRIKANSFRDVLKSTEEKRLGWVSLTDILDTDFENANYALGDYLIFSLRIDRKLIPPKLMKIKLMEEERRFLAQSGKNRINKQMAAGIKDKVKLELLTKLDAIPSFYDVCWAVGKNTIYFSSLADKVADDFVDLFKKTFSLNLRRFLPQENNLIKKESESTEAVSLIGREFLTWLWFKSEERNGRISQPGGKEVELHFLKRIALEAGEGEYSQGGVCHGIHA
;
A
#
# COMPACT_ATOMS: atom_id res chain seq x y z
N MET A 1 -13.22 4.94 -1.05
CA MET A 1 -12.98 4.05 -2.21
C MET A 1 -12.42 2.76 -1.65
N GLY A 2 -12.96 1.62 -2.03
CA GLY A 2 -12.54 0.34 -1.47
C GLY A 2 -13.15 -0.83 -2.22
N LEU A 3 -12.82 -2.04 -1.82
CA LEU A 3 -13.25 -3.28 -2.48
C LEU A 3 -14.77 -3.41 -2.60
N LEU A 4 -15.53 -2.86 -1.64
CA LEU A 4 -16.98 -2.96 -1.61
C LEU A 4 -17.71 -1.79 -2.29
N LYS A 5 -17.04 -0.70 -2.62
CA LYS A 5 -17.70 0.52 -3.16
C LYS A 5 -16.79 1.25 -4.15
N GLY A 6 -17.26 1.39 -5.39
CA GLY A 6 -16.66 2.23 -6.42
C GLY A 6 -15.46 1.60 -7.14
N CYS A 7 -14.57 2.44 -7.67
CA CYS A 7 -13.37 1.97 -8.36
C CYS A 7 -12.32 1.48 -7.37
N PHE A 8 -11.64 0.40 -7.72
CA PHE A 8 -10.64 -0.24 -6.90
C PHE A 8 -9.29 -0.27 -7.64
N THR A 9 -8.33 0.49 -7.11
CA THR A 9 -6.95 0.44 -7.59
C THR A 9 -6.14 -0.46 -6.68
N PHE A 10 -5.37 -1.40 -7.23
CA PHE A 10 -4.67 -2.39 -6.42
C PHE A 10 -3.28 -2.74 -6.95
N ALA A 11 -2.39 -3.09 -6.03
CA ALA A 11 -1.19 -3.86 -6.32
C ALA A 11 -1.50 -5.35 -6.18
N ARG A 12 -0.88 -6.17 -7.02
CA ARG A 12 -1.04 -7.62 -6.99
C ARG A 12 0.21 -8.27 -6.44
N PHE A 13 0.02 -9.25 -5.55
CA PHE A 13 1.09 -10.06 -4.96
C PHE A 13 0.82 -11.54 -5.18
N HIS A 14 1.87 -12.29 -5.39
CA HIS A 14 1.85 -13.74 -5.34
C HIS A 14 2.27 -14.22 -3.96
N VAL A 15 1.56 -15.21 -3.43
CA VAL A 15 1.87 -15.82 -2.13
C VAL A 15 2.77 -17.02 -2.36
N ASP A 16 3.98 -16.95 -1.83
CA ASP A 16 4.95 -18.03 -1.88
C ASP A 16 4.96 -18.80 -0.54
N GLY A 17 4.74 -20.11 -0.60
CA GLY A 17 4.70 -20.99 0.57
C GLY A 17 3.60 -22.03 0.47
N GLN A 18 3.63 -22.99 1.39
CA GLN A 18 2.62 -24.03 1.48
C GLN A 18 1.56 -23.64 2.53
N LEU A 19 0.30 -23.73 2.14
CA LEU A 19 -0.82 -23.51 3.03
C LEU A 19 -1.12 -24.80 3.82
N PRO A 20 -1.37 -24.71 5.14
CA PRO A 20 -1.74 -25.89 5.93
C PRO A 20 -3.11 -26.43 5.53
N GLN A 21 -3.35 -27.73 5.72
CA GLN A 21 -4.63 -28.37 5.38
C GLN A 21 -5.83 -27.72 6.08
N ALA A 22 -5.69 -27.33 7.36
CA ALA A 22 -6.72 -26.61 8.11
C ALA A 22 -6.59 -25.08 7.94
N PHE A 23 -6.56 -24.64 6.70
CA PHE A 23 -6.23 -23.26 6.32
C PHE A 23 -7.10 -22.20 7.02
N LEU A 24 -8.42 -22.36 7.03
CA LEU A 24 -9.33 -21.37 7.62
C LEU A 24 -9.09 -21.19 9.14
N ASN A 25 -8.89 -22.28 9.87
CA ASN A 25 -8.58 -22.21 11.31
C ASN A 25 -7.23 -21.56 11.56
N PHE A 26 -6.24 -21.86 10.73
CA PHE A 26 -4.93 -21.22 10.77
C PHE A 26 -5.04 -19.72 10.55
N VAL A 27 -5.73 -19.30 9.49
CA VAL A 27 -5.93 -17.88 9.17
C VAL A 27 -6.66 -17.17 10.32
N ASN A 28 -7.75 -17.75 10.83
CA ASN A 28 -8.53 -17.17 11.91
C ASN A 28 -7.67 -16.90 13.18
N SER A 29 -6.92 -17.89 13.61
CA SER A 29 -6.05 -17.74 14.78
C SER A 29 -4.97 -16.68 14.57
N ARG A 30 -4.40 -16.62 13.37
CA ARG A 30 -3.30 -15.70 13.05
C ARG A 30 -3.76 -14.26 12.83
N ILE A 31 -4.90 -14.05 12.18
CA ILE A 31 -5.51 -12.71 12.02
C ILE A 31 -5.84 -12.14 13.40
N LYS A 32 -6.51 -12.91 14.28
CA LYS A 32 -6.84 -12.47 15.63
C LYS A 32 -5.59 -12.14 16.46
N ALA A 33 -4.54 -12.92 16.35
CA ALA A 33 -3.28 -12.66 17.06
C ALA A 33 -2.58 -11.36 16.62
N ASN A 34 -2.77 -10.95 15.36
CA ASN A 34 -2.18 -9.74 14.77
C ASN A 34 -3.23 -8.69 14.41
N SER A 35 -4.42 -8.75 15.04
CA SER A 35 -5.44 -7.72 14.90
C SER A 35 -4.97 -6.38 15.44
N PHE A 36 -5.54 -5.32 14.91
CA PHE A 36 -5.22 -3.98 15.39
C PHE A 36 -5.66 -3.83 16.85
N ARG A 37 -4.75 -3.36 17.69
CA ARG A 37 -5.05 -3.09 19.10
C ARG A 37 -4.89 -1.61 19.36
N ASP A 38 -5.96 -0.99 19.83
CA ASP A 38 -5.90 0.40 20.24
C ASP A 38 -5.23 0.50 21.61
N VAL A 39 -4.13 1.24 21.70
CA VAL A 39 -3.42 1.52 22.96
C VAL A 39 -3.48 3.02 23.21
N LEU A 40 -4.26 3.39 24.16
CA LEU A 40 -4.36 4.77 24.62
C LEU A 40 -2.99 5.28 25.08
N LYS A 41 -2.65 6.52 24.68
CA LYS A 41 -1.39 7.21 25.05
C LYS A 41 -0.10 6.51 24.64
N SER A 42 -0.12 5.78 23.52
CA SER A 42 1.10 5.22 22.94
C SER A 42 2.07 6.32 22.49
N THR A 43 3.36 6.11 22.71
CA THR A 43 4.46 6.94 22.19
C THR A 43 4.92 6.51 20.79
N GLU A 44 4.34 5.47 20.24
CA GLU A 44 4.67 4.97 18.92
C GLU A 44 4.16 5.92 17.83
N GLU A 45 5.00 6.23 16.86
CA GLU A 45 4.64 7.08 15.73
C GLU A 45 3.73 6.37 14.73
N LYS A 46 3.81 5.04 14.67
CA LYS A 46 3.09 4.20 13.72
C LYS A 46 2.70 2.88 14.35
N ARG A 47 1.47 2.49 14.09
CA ARG A 47 0.90 1.20 14.51
C ARG A 47 0.12 0.59 13.38
N LEU A 48 0.14 -0.71 13.28
CA LEU A 48 -0.54 -1.44 12.22
C LEU A 48 -1.10 -2.76 12.75
N GLY A 49 -2.17 -3.21 12.12
CA GLY A 49 -2.84 -4.45 12.46
C GLY A 49 -4.01 -4.73 11.52
N TRP A 50 -4.55 -5.92 11.61
CA TRP A 50 -5.70 -6.34 10.82
C TRP A 50 -7.01 -5.86 11.43
N VAL A 51 -7.96 -5.48 10.60
CA VAL A 51 -9.34 -5.15 10.99
C VAL A 51 -10.31 -5.77 9.97
N SER A 52 -11.58 -5.89 10.37
CA SER A 52 -12.61 -6.34 9.46
C SER A 52 -12.80 -5.34 8.31
N LEU A 53 -13.10 -5.85 7.11
CA LEU A 53 -13.43 -5.03 5.96
C LEU A 53 -14.81 -4.39 6.09
N THR A 54 -15.76 -5.11 6.68
CA THR A 54 -17.17 -4.68 6.79
C THR A 54 -17.38 -3.74 7.97
N ASP A 55 -16.65 -3.97 9.07
CA ASP A 55 -16.67 -3.11 10.25
C ASP A 55 -15.23 -2.82 10.69
N ILE A 56 -14.77 -1.61 10.41
CA ILE A 56 -13.42 -1.15 10.74
C ILE A 56 -13.14 -1.05 12.25
N LEU A 57 -14.18 -1.10 13.07
CA LEU A 57 -14.07 -1.10 14.53
C LEU A 57 -13.99 -2.53 15.10
N ASP A 58 -14.39 -3.54 14.31
CA ASP A 58 -14.25 -4.95 14.69
C ASP A 58 -12.79 -5.38 14.50
N THR A 59 -12.07 -5.42 15.60
CA THR A 59 -10.68 -5.89 15.69
C THR A 59 -10.57 -7.33 16.17
N ASP A 60 -11.65 -7.91 16.68
CA ASP A 60 -11.68 -9.26 17.23
C ASP A 60 -12.13 -10.31 16.22
N PHE A 61 -12.66 -9.85 15.08
CA PHE A 61 -13.16 -10.70 14.01
C PHE A 61 -14.22 -11.72 14.47
N GLU A 62 -14.98 -11.38 15.53
CA GLU A 62 -16.00 -12.29 16.06
C GLU A 62 -17.22 -12.36 15.15
N ASN A 63 -17.60 -11.20 14.57
CA ASN A 63 -18.76 -11.08 13.68
C ASN A 63 -18.35 -10.92 12.22
N ALA A 64 -17.07 -10.93 11.92
CA ALA A 64 -16.56 -10.67 10.59
C ALA A 64 -16.52 -11.96 9.77
N ASN A 65 -17.40 -12.04 8.77
CA ASN A 65 -17.29 -13.06 7.74
C ASN A 65 -16.24 -12.63 6.70
N TYR A 66 -14.95 -12.82 7.06
CA TYR A 66 -13.83 -12.52 6.17
C TYR A 66 -13.61 -13.57 5.09
N ALA A 67 -14.29 -14.70 5.14
CA ALA A 67 -14.25 -15.75 4.13
C ALA A 67 -15.47 -15.64 3.23
N LEU A 68 -15.26 -15.33 1.96
CA LEU A 68 -16.30 -15.23 0.93
C LEU A 68 -15.96 -16.21 -0.21
N GLY A 69 -16.49 -17.42 -0.13
CA GLY A 69 -16.11 -18.51 -1.04
C GLY A 69 -14.62 -18.77 -0.99
N ASP A 70 -13.94 -18.68 -2.13
CA ASP A 70 -12.49 -18.90 -2.25
C ASP A 70 -11.64 -17.66 -1.91
N TYR A 71 -12.27 -16.61 -1.42
CA TYR A 71 -11.60 -15.36 -1.11
C TYR A 71 -11.59 -15.09 0.39
N LEU A 72 -10.47 -14.56 0.88
CA LEU A 72 -10.38 -13.96 2.20
C LEU A 72 -10.28 -12.45 2.04
N ILE A 73 -11.18 -11.74 2.72
CA ILE A 73 -11.30 -10.28 2.64
C ILE A 73 -11.18 -9.65 4.02
N PHE A 74 -10.21 -8.78 4.18
CA PHE A 74 -9.95 -8.05 5.42
C PHE A 74 -9.22 -6.73 5.10
N SER A 75 -8.97 -5.89 6.09
CA SER A 75 -8.28 -4.62 5.86
C SER A 75 -7.08 -4.48 6.77
N LEU A 76 -6.03 -3.82 6.25
CA LEU A 76 -4.89 -3.34 7.01
C LEU A 76 -5.22 -1.95 7.53
N ARG A 77 -5.23 -1.77 8.85
CA ARG A 77 -5.28 -0.45 9.50
C ARG A 77 -3.87 -0.02 9.85
N ILE A 78 -3.54 1.21 9.45
CA ILE A 78 -2.28 1.88 9.81
C ILE A 78 -2.62 3.20 10.48
N ASP A 79 -2.32 3.30 11.76
CA ASP A 79 -2.46 4.53 12.53
C ASP A 79 -1.11 5.25 12.58
N ARG A 80 -1.08 6.52 12.21
CA ARG A 80 0.12 7.35 12.22
C ARG A 80 -0.10 8.62 13.03
N LYS A 81 0.84 8.92 13.93
CA LYS A 81 0.88 10.18 14.66
C LYS A 81 1.81 11.13 13.92
N LEU A 82 1.25 12.23 13.44
CA LEU A 82 2.00 13.27 12.74
C LEU A 82 2.15 14.48 13.65
N ILE A 83 3.39 14.81 14.02
CA ILE A 83 3.68 16.02 14.78
C ILE A 83 3.82 17.18 13.78
N PRO A 84 2.91 18.20 13.81
CA PRO A 84 3.05 19.36 12.94
C PRO A 84 4.37 20.10 13.22
N PRO A 85 5.18 20.42 12.18
CA PRO A 85 6.48 21.06 12.40
C PRO A 85 6.41 22.39 13.15
N LYS A 86 5.35 23.17 12.91
CA LYS A 86 5.12 24.44 13.62
C LYS A 86 4.85 24.22 15.11
N LEU A 87 4.05 23.22 15.47
CA LEU A 87 3.79 22.86 16.85
C LEU A 87 5.05 22.39 17.56
N MET A 88 5.83 21.51 16.91
CA MET A 88 7.12 21.05 17.42
C MET A 88 8.07 22.23 17.71
N LYS A 89 8.17 23.20 16.78
CA LYS A 89 9.03 24.38 16.97
C LYS A 89 8.61 25.22 18.18
N ILE A 90 7.31 25.49 18.33
CA ILE A 90 6.80 26.28 19.46
C ILE A 90 7.09 25.58 20.78
N LYS A 91 6.82 24.29 20.88
CA LYS A 91 7.03 23.51 22.09
C LYS A 91 8.53 23.38 22.46
N LEU A 92 9.38 23.29 21.47
CA LEU A 92 10.84 23.34 21.69
C LEU A 92 11.25 24.70 22.29
N MET A 93 10.80 25.81 21.71
CA MET A 93 11.13 27.14 22.23
C MET A 93 10.61 27.36 23.66
N GLU A 94 9.42 26.86 23.99
CA GLU A 94 8.88 26.92 25.36
C GLU A 94 9.75 26.12 26.34
N GLU A 95 10.14 24.90 25.99
CA GLU A 95 10.89 24.03 26.87
C GLU A 95 12.36 24.50 27.01
N GLU A 96 12.97 25.01 25.94
CA GLU A 96 14.29 25.65 26.00
C GLU A 96 14.31 26.84 26.93
N ARG A 97 13.31 27.73 26.87
CA ARG A 97 13.17 28.87 27.79
C ARG A 97 13.00 28.40 29.24
N ARG A 98 12.18 27.39 29.48
CA ARG A 98 11.98 26.80 30.80
C ARG A 98 13.28 26.23 31.35
N PHE A 99 14.03 25.50 30.51
CA PHE A 99 15.31 24.89 30.89
C PHE A 99 16.34 25.95 31.27
N LEU A 100 16.48 27.02 30.49
CA LEU A 100 17.40 28.12 30.78
C LEU A 100 17.05 28.81 32.11
N ALA A 101 15.76 29.07 32.34
CA ALA A 101 15.32 29.69 33.60
C ALA A 101 15.59 28.82 34.83
N GLN A 102 15.46 27.49 34.70
CA GLN A 102 15.68 26.56 35.80
C GLN A 102 17.17 26.26 36.05
N SER A 103 17.95 26.20 34.97
CA SER A 103 19.36 25.78 35.07
C SER A 103 20.30 26.94 35.37
N GLY A 104 19.88 28.19 35.27
CA GLY A 104 20.73 29.40 35.40
C GLY A 104 21.77 29.54 34.30
N LYS A 105 21.68 28.74 33.24
CA LYS A 105 22.62 28.74 32.12
C LYS A 105 22.19 29.73 31.04
N ASN A 106 23.14 30.38 30.43
CA ASN A 106 22.90 31.35 29.35
C ASN A 106 22.86 30.70 27.96
N ARG A 107 23.28 29.43 27.82
CA ARG A 107 23.32 28.71 26.52
C ARG A 107 23.02 27.23 26.70
N ILE A 108 22.36 26.69 25.69
CA ILE A 108 22.07 25.27 25.56
C ILE A 108 23.14 24.67 24.64
N ASN A 109 23.81 23.61 25.06
CA ASN A 109 24.73 22.87 24.22
C ASN A 109 23.94 21.89 23.30
N LYS A 110 24.61 21.33 22.27
CA LYS A 110 24.02 20.44 21.28
C LYS A 110 23.38 19.19 21.90
N GLN A 111 24.01 18.63 22.93
CA GLN A 111 23.54 17.43 23.62
C GLN A 111 22.27 17.72 24.44
N MET A 112 22.22 18.85 25.14
CA MET A 112 21.04 19.30 25.88
C MET A 112 19.87 19.59 24.94
N ALA A 113 20.14 20.25 23.80
CA ALA A 113 19.13 20.54 22.78
C ALA A 113 18.51 19.24 22.22
N ALA A 114 19.33 18.21 21.98
CA ALA A 114 18.84 16.89 21.55
C ALA A 114 17.93 16.27 22.62
N GLY A 115 18.33 16.25 23.88
CA GLY A 115 17.51 15.72 24.97
C GLY A 115 16.18 16.45 25.14
N ILE A 116 16.18 17.79 25.04
CA ILE A 116 14.94 18.60 25.06
C ILE A 116 14.04 18.24 23.90
N LYS A 117 14.62 18.09 22.71
CA LYS A 117 13.86 17.71 21.51
C LYS A 117 13.19 16.34 21.65
N ASP A 118 13.90 15.35 22.17
CA ASP A 118 13.37 13.99 22.36
C ASP A 118 12.26 13.99 23.41
N LYS A 119 12.44 14.72 24.52
CA LYS A 119 11.41 14.88 25.55
C LYS A 119 10.15 15.52 24.99
N VAL A 120 10.27 16.62 24.26
CA VAL A 120 9.13 17.32 23.63
C VAL A 120 8.45 16.43 22.61
N LYS A 121 9.22 15.67 21.81
CA LYS A 121 8.67 14.71 20.84
C LYS A 121 7.82 13.64 21.52
N LEU A 122 8.34 13.01 22.57
CA LEU A 122 7.60 12.00 23.34
C LEU A 122 6.32 12.59 23.95
N GLU A 123 6.41 13.78 24.54
CA GLU A 123 5.24 14.45 25.12
C GLU A 123 4.17 14.75 24.07
N LEU A 124 4.56 15.21 22.88
CA LEU A 124 3.63 15.45 21.79
C LEU A 124 3.01 14.15 21.28
N LEU A 125 3.80 13.09 21.13
CA LEU A 125 3.28 11.78 20.71
C LEU A 125 2.24 11.18 21.68
N THR A 126 2.35 11.46 22.97
CA THR A 126 1.35 11.02 23.94
C THR A 126 0.05 11.83 23.92
N LYS A 127 0.12 13.11 23.44
CA LYS A 127 -1.02 14.03 23.41
C LYS A 127 -1.76 14.04 22.07
N LEU A 128 -1.07 13.71 20.98
CA LEU A 128 -1.63 13.70 19.65
C LEU A 128 -2.39 12.41 19.38
N ASP A 129 -3.56 12.56 18.77
CA ASP A 129 -4.29 11.42 18.25
C ASP A 129 -3.67 10.89 16.96
N ALA A 130 -3.79 9.59 16.76
CA ALA A 130 -3.34 8.96 15.54
C ALA A 130 -4.35 9.16 14.41
N ILE A 131 -3.85 9.32 13.19
CA ILE A 131 -4.65 9.40 11.98
C ILE A 131 -4.73 8.00 11.37
N PRO A 132 -5.91 7.35 11.36
CA PRO A 132 -6.08 6.02 10.80
C PRO A 132 -6.12 6.07 9.27
N SER A 133 -5.56 5.05 8.65
CA SER A 133 -5.66 4.77 7.22
C SER A 133 -5.98 3.29 7.03
N PHE A 134 -6.87 2.98 6.08
CA PHE A 134 -7.37 1.63 5.84
C PHE A 134 -7.04 1.21 4.41
N TYR A 135 -6.59 -0.04 4.26
CA TYR A 135 -6.22 -0.61 2.98
C TYR A 135 -6.80 -2.01 2.88
N ASP A 136 -7.62 -2.21 1.87
CA ASP A 136 -8.33 -3.47 1.67
C ASP A 136 -7.43 -4.54 1.09
N VAL A 137 -7.62 -5.75 1.56
CA VAL A 137 -6.91 -6.95 1.15
C VAL A 137 -7.93 -7.97 0.69
N CYS A 138 -7.76 -8.45 -0.53
CA CYS A 138 -8.52 -9.56 -1.08
C CYS A 138 -7.54 -10.67 -1.48
N TRP A 139 -7.58 -11.78 -0.74
CA TRP A 139 -6.72 -12.93 -0.99
C TRP A 139 -7.50 -14.05 -1.68
N ALA A 140 -7.24 -14.26 -2.97
CA ALA A 140 -7.74 -15.39 -3.74
C ALA A 140 -6.89 -16.62 -3.43
N VAL A 141 -7.34 -17.44 -2.48
CA VAL A 141 -6.56 -18.57 -1.92
C VAL A 141 -6.22 -19.59 -2.99
N GLY A 142 -7.19 -20.02 -3.78
CA GLY A 142 -6.98 -21.03 -4.85
C GLY A 142 -6.04 -20.55 -5.96
N LYS A 143 -5.80 -19.23 -6.09
CA LYS A 143 -4.87 -18.65 -7.07
C LYS A 143 -3.55 -18.20 -6.46
N ASN A 144 -3.35 -18.35 -5.15
CA ASN A 144 -2.20 -17.81 -4.41
C ASN A 144 -1.93 -16.33 -4.74
N THR A 145 -2.99 -15.55 -4.91
CA THR A 145 -2.89 -14.16 -5.37
C THR A 145 -3.59 -13.22 -4.40
N ILE A 146 -2.93 -12.12 -4.06
CA ILE A 146 -3.50 -11.07 -3.23
C ILE A 146 -3.63 -9.79 -4.05
N TYR A 147 -4.78 -9.13 -3.89
CA TYR A 147 -5.06 -7.80 -4.37
C TYR A 147 -5.08 -6.85 -3.17
N PHE A 148 -4.18 -5.86 -3.18
CA PHE A 148 -3.98 -4.91 -2.10
C PHE A 148 -4.26 -3.49 -2.57
N SER A 149 -5.12 -2.75 -1.87
CA SER A 149 -5.69 -1.46 -2.30
C SER A 149 -4.72 -0.28 -2.20
N SER A 150 -3.43 -0.49 -2.34
CA SER A 150 -2.44 0.59 -2.36
C SER A 150 -1.34 0.34 -3.38
N LEU A 151 -0.93 1.42 -4.07
CA LEU A 151 0.24 1.42 -4.95
C LEU A 151 1.47 2.05 -4.29
N ALA A 152 1.32 2.67 -3.11
CA ALA A 152 2.41 3.34 -2.40
C ALA A 152 3.40 2.31 -1.84
N ASP A 153 4.67 2.38 -2.24
CA ASP A 153 5.69 1.40 -1.86
C ASP A 153 5.85 1.26 -0.35
N LYS A 154 5.90 2.37 0.40
CA LYS A 154 6.00 2.33 1.87
C LYS A 154 4.83 1.61 2.55
N VAL A 155 3.63 1.68 1.98
CA VAL A 155 2.45 0.99 2.51
C VAL A 155 2.47 -0.47 2.10
N ALA A 156 2.97 -0.76 0.90
CA ALA A 156 3.17 -2.12 0.41
C ALA A 156 4.23 -2.87 1.25
N ASP A 157 5.32 -2.22 1.62
CA ASP A 157 6.34 -2.79 2.51
C ASP A 157 5.75 -3.13 3.89
N ASP A 158 4.99 -2.19 4.48
CA ASP A 158 4.29 -2.41 5.74
C ASP A 158 3.33 -3.60 5.69
N PHE A 159 2.61 -3.72 4.58
CA PHE A 159 1.70 -4.83 4.31
C PHE A 159 2.46 -6.16 4.22
N VAL A 160 3.54 -6.21 3.44
CA VAL A 160 4.37 -7.42 3.25
C VAL A 160 4.95 -7.88 4.58
N ASP A 161 5.49 -6.96 5.40
CA ASP A 161 6.08 -7.28 6.70
C ASP A 161 5.03 -7.82 7.68
N LEU A 162 3.86 -7.17 7.77
CA LEU A 162 2.79 -7.65 8.63
C LEU A 162 2.23 -8.99 8.15
N PHE A 163 2.06 -9.17 6.85
CA PHE A 163 1.58 -10.42 6.27
C PHE A 163 2.54 -11.58 6.58
N LYS A 164 3.83 -11.37 6.37
CA LYS A 164 4.87 -12.34 6.72
C LYS A 164 4.87 -12.68 8.21
N LYS A 165 4.77 -11.67 9.08
CA LYS A 165 4.67 -11.86 10.53
C LYS A 165 3.43 -12.67 10.91
N THR A 166 2.29 -12.41 10.26
CA THR A 166 1.01 -13.03 10.57
C THR A 166 0.95 -14.48 10.09
N PHE A 167 1.25 -14.72 8.83
CA PHE A 167 1.00 -16.01 8.18
C PHE A 167 2.26 -16.85 7.98
N SER A 168 3.45 -16.28 8.23
CA SER A 168 4.74 -16.93 7.94
C SER A 168 4.92 -17.32 6.46
N LEU A 169 4.24 -16.57 5.57
CA LEU A 169 4.29 -16.71 4.13
C LEU A 169 4.98 -15.49 3.52
N ASN A 170 5.68 -15.69 2.41
CA ASN A 170 6.32 -14.58 1.71
C ASN A 170 5.40 -14.06 0.61
N LEU A 171 5.44 -12.73 0.40
CA LEU A 171 4.76 -12.09 -0.70
C LEU A 171 5.77 -11.61 -1.73
N ARG A 172 5.49 -11.88 -2.98
CA ARG A 172 6.23 -11.37 -4.12
C ARG A 172 5.31 -10.47 -4.94
N ARG A 173 5.71 -9.21 -5.12
CA ARG A 173 4.92 -8.27 -5.93
C ARG A 173 4.88 -8.80 -7.36
N PHE A 174 3.69 -8.87 -7.94
CA PHE A 174 3.54 -9.27 -9.32
C PHE A 174 4.01 -8.14 -10.24
N LEU A 175 5.03 -8.44 -11.01
CA LEU A 175 5.48 -7.60 -12.10
C LEU A 175 5.08 -8.28 -13.41
N PRO A 176 4.43 -7.59 -14.36
CA PRO A 176 4.03 -8.18 -15.64
C PRO A 176 5.19 -8.86 -16.38
N GLN A 177 6.42 -8.39 -16.12
CA GLN A 177 7.67 -8.88 -16.73
C GLN A 177 8.10 -10.25 -16.18
N GLU A 178 7.58 -10.69 -15.03
CA GLU A 178 7.96 -11.96 -14.39
C GLU A 178 7.16 -13.18 -14.87
N ASN A 179 6.31 -13.02 -15.90
CA ASN A 179 5.58 -14.14 -16.47
C ASN A 179 6.56 -15.19 -16.99
N ASN A 180 6.30 -16.46 -16.65
CA ASN A 180 7.14 -17.61 -16.97
C ASN A 180 7.46 -17.81 -18.47
N LEU A 181 6.71 -17.15 -19.35
CA LEU A 181 6.98 -17.13 -20.80
C LEU A 181 8.24 -16.32 -21.13
N ILE A 182 8.55 -15.29 -20.35
CA ILE A 182 9.72 -14.43 -20.56
C ILE A 182 10.97 -15.06 -19.91
N LYS A 183 10.79 -15.80 -18.80
CA LYS A 183 11.90 -16.48 -18.11
C LYS A 183 12.58 -17.59 -18.91
N LYS A 184 11.93 -18.14 -19.93
CA LYS A 184 12.51 -19.20 -20.77
C LYS A 184 13.54 -18.68 -21.79
N GLU A 185 13.55 -17.37 -22.07
CA GLU A 185 14.39 -16.78 -23.12
C GLU A 185 15.50 -15.86 -22.61
N SER A 186 15.49 -15.48 -21.33
CA SER A 186 16.51 -14.59 -20.76
C SER A 186 17.09 -15.10 -19.45
N GLU A 187 18.38 -15.40 -19.45
CA GLU A 187 19.13 -15.89 -18.29
C GLU A 187 19.54 -14.79 -17.29
N SER A 188 19.26 -13.51 -17.58
CA SER A 188 19.67 -12.39 -16.71
C SER A 188 18.50 -11.52 -16.26
N THR A 189 18.54 -11.11 -14.99
CA THR A 189 17.53 -10.22 -14.36
C THR A 189 17.48 -8.85 -15.04
N GLU A 190 18.59 -8.36 -15.60
CA GLU A 190 18.66 -7.10 -16.31
C GLU A 190 17.92 -7.14 -17.65
N ALA A 191 17.99 -8.26 -18.38
CA ALA A 191 17.26 -8.44 -19.62
C ALA A 191 15.74 -8.39 -19.43
N VAL A 192 15.21 -8.92 -18.32
CA VAL A 192 13.78 -8.89 -17.99
C VAL A 192 13.28 -7.47 -17.77
N SER A 193 14.09 -6.60 -17.18
CA SER A 193 13.76 -5.17 -16.99
C SER A 193 13.69 -4.39 -18.31
N LEU A 194 14.51 -4.76 -19.29
CA LEU A 194 14.56 -4.11 -20.61
C LEU A 194 13.39 -4.52 -21.51
N ILE A 195 12.94 -5.78 -21.44
CA ILE A 195 11.84 -6.31 -22.28
C ILE A 195 10.56 -5.47 -22.16
N GLY A 196 10.18 -5.07 -20.96
CA GLY A 196 8.99 -4.23 -20.78
C GLY A 196 9.14 -2.85 -21.41
N ARG A 197 10.32 -2.23 -21.33
CA ARG A 197 10.62 -0.93 -21.91
C ARG A 197 10.70 -1.00 -23.43
N GLU A 198 11.36 -2.01 -23.95
CA GLU A 198 11.46 -2.28 -25.40
C GLU A 198 10.09 -2.53 -26.02
N PHE A 199 9.26 -3.35 -25.35
CA PHE A 199 7.89 -3.60 -25.79
C PHE A 199 7.05 -2.32 -25.85
N LEU A 200 7.12 -1.46 -24.82
CA LEU A 200 6.41 -0.18 -24.80
C LEU A 200 6.94 0.76 -25.90
N THR A 201 8.24 0.77 -26.13
CA THR A 201 8.85 1.54 -27.21
C THR A 201 8.38 1.02 -28.57
N TRP A 202 8.35 -0.30 -28.78
CA TRP A 202 7.82 -0.93 -29.97
C TRP A 202 6.34 -0.60 -30.18
N LEU A 203 5.52 -0.66 -29.13
CA LEU A 203 4.10 -0.27 -29.19
C LEU A 203 3.95 1.20 -29.56
N TRP A 204 4.81 2.08 -29.03
CA TRP A 204 4.79 3.50 -29.39
C TRP A 204 5.09 3.69 -30.88
N PHE A 205 6.13 3.06 -31.41
CA PHE A 205 6.41 3.10 -32.84
C PHE A 205 5.25 2.55 -33.67
N LYS A 206 4.64 1.46 -33.24
CA LYS A 206 3.49 0.87 -33.92
C LYS A 206 2.25 1.76 -33.88
N SER A 207 2.06 2.56 -32.83
CA SER A 207 0.98 3.54 -32.78
C SER A 207 1.14 4.70 -33.78
N GLU A 208 2.38 5.02 -34.14
CA GLU A 208 2.70 6.04 -35.16
C GLU A 208 2.60 5.47 -36.58
N GLU A 209 2.84 4.17 -36.75
CA GLU A 209 2.72 3.50 -38.07
C GLU A 209 1.26 3.15 -38.38
N ARG A 210 0.82 3.40 -39.64
CA ARG A 210 -0.49 2.99 -40.18
C ARG A 210 -1.68 3.34 -39.30
N ASN A 211 -1.66 4.48 -38.62
CA ASN A 211 -2.69 4.93 -37.70
C ASN A 211 -2.89 3.95 -36.52
N GLY A 212 -1.84 3.30 -36.06
CA GLY A 212 -1.90 2.41 -34.91
C GLY A 212 -2.56 1.04 -35.14
N ARG A 213 -2.82 0.66 -36.40
CA ARG A 213 -3.47 -0.63 -36.70
C ARG A 213 -2.46 -1.77 -36.73
N ILE A 214 -2.71 -2.78 -35.93
CA ILE A 214 -1.90 -4.00 -35.84
C ILE A 214 -2.79 -5.18 -36.20
N SER A 215 -2.44 -5.89 -37.27
CA SER A 215 -3.13 -7.14 -37.64
C SER A 215 -2.58 -8.32 -36.85
N GLN A 216 -3.45 -9.05 -36.19
CA GLN A 216 -3.07 -10.27 -35.48
C GLN A 216 -3.17 -11.50 -36.40
N PRO A 217 -2.37 -12.56 -36.13
CA PRO A 217 -2.59 -13.85 -36.75
C PRO A 217 -4.01 -14.34 -36.45
N GLY A 218 -4.86 -14.49 -37.47
CA GLY A 218 -6.27 -14.81 -37.33
C GLY A 218 -7.24 -13.74 -37.81
N GLY A 219 -6.71 -12.63 -38.38
CA GLY A 219 -7.52 -11.62 -39.09
C GLY A 219 -8.21 -10.59 -38.19
N LYS A 220 -7.91 -10.58 -36.88
CA LYS A 220 -8.39 -9.51 -35.99
C LYS A 220 -7.45 -8.31 -36.08
N GLU A 221 -8.04 -7.13 -36.27
CA GLU A 221 -7.28 -5.87 -36.18
C GLU A 221 -7.39 -5.30 -34.77
N VAL A 222 -6.25 -4.85 -34.24
CA VAL A 222 -6.18 -4.12 -32.98
C VAL A 222 -5.72 -2.70 -33.30
N GLU A 223 -6.48 -1.72 -32.86
CA GLU A 223 -6.15 -0.31 -33.00
C GLU A 223 -5.51 0.20 -31.72
N LEU A 224 -4.32 0.80 -31.85
CA LEU A 224 -3.48 1.21 -30.74
C LEU A 224 -3.33 2.73 -30.74
N HIS A 225 -3.90 3.39 -29.75
CA HIS A 225 -3.77 4.82 -29.56
C HIS A 225 -2.92 5.15 -28.35
N PHE A 226 -1.88 5.94 -28.55
CA PHE A 226 -1.06 6.49 -27.47
C PHE A 226 -1.66 7.82 -27.03
N LEU A 227 -2.36 7.80 -25.88
CA LEU A 227 -2.90 8.99 -25.26
C LEU A 227 -1.85 9.60 -24.33
N LYS A 228 -1.65 10.91 -24.41
CA LYS A 228 -0.87 11.64 -23.41
C LYS A 228 -1.50 11.44 -22.04
N ARG A 229 -0.67 11.41 -20.98
CA ARG A 229 -1.16 11.41 -19.60
C ARG A 229 -2.08 12.60 -19.38
N ILE A 230 -3.37 12.37 -19.23
CA ILE A 230 -4.37 13.37 -18.93
C ILE A 230 -4.58 13.34 -17.42
N ALA A 231 -4.31 14.45 -16.73
CA ALA A 231 -4.77 14.64 -15.36
C ALA A 231 -6.26 14.98 -15.44
N LEU A 232 -7.11 14.10 -14.90
CA LEU A 232 -8.53 14.38 -14.77
C LEU A 232 -8.70 15.26 -13.54
N GLU A 233 -8.95 16.56 -13.74
CA GLU A 233 -9.41 17.46 -12.68
C GLU A 233 -10.93 17.30 -12.58
N ALA A 234 -11.43 17.27 -11.33
CA ALA A 234 -12.86 17.20 -11.05
C ALA A 234 -13.52 18.49 -11.55
N GLY A 235 -14.12 18.45 -12.72
CA GLY A 235 -14.93 19.50 -13.33
C GLY A 235 -16.25 18.91 -13.78
N GLU A 236 -17.29 19.74 -13.86
CA GLU A 236 -18.55 19.35 -14.45
C GLU A 236 -18.36 19.11 -15.97
N GLY A 237 -18.11 17.86 -16.35
CA GLY A 237 -17.93 17.45 -17.73
C GLY A 237 -18.13 15.95 -17.90
N GLU A 238 -18.66 15.54 -19.03
CA GLU A 238 -18.84 14.15 -19.41
C GLU A 238 -17.49 13.44 -19.59
N TYR A 239 -16.94 12.90 -18.52
CA TYR A 239 -15.73 12.06 -18.55
C TYR A 239 -16.03 10.57 -18.77
N SER A 240 -17.24 10.23 -19.18
CA SER A 240 -17.63 8.85 -19.49
C SER A 240 -16.83 8.22 -20.65
N GLN A 241 -16.16 9.04 -21.47
CA GLN A 241 -15.27 8.60 -22.56
C GLN A 241 -13.79 8.85 -22.27
N GLY A 242 -13.46 9.56 -21.21
CA GLY A 242 -12.08 9.83 -20.79
C GLY A 242 -11.54 8.83 -19.79
N GLY A 243 -12.18 7.68 -19.64
CA GLY A 243 -11.60 6.58 -18.92
C GLY A 243 -10.25 6.26 -19.55
N VAL A 244 -9.17 6.30 -18.77
CA VAL A 244 -7.90 5.72 -19.18
C VAL A 244 -8.17 4.24 -19.37
N CYS A 245 -8.75 3.95 -20.50
CA CYS A 245 -8.79 2.60 -21.00
C CYS A 245 -7.37 2.26 -21.40
N HIS A 246 -6.60 1.68 -20.50
CA HIS A 246 -5.63 0.69 -20.88
C HIS A 246 -6.42 -0.51 -21.40
N GLY A 247 -7.30 -0.28 -22.34
CA GLY A 247 -8.13 -1.26 -22.99
C GLY A 247 -7.58 -1.49 -24.38
N ILE A 248 -7.13 -2.66 -24.62
CA ILE A 248 -7.08 -3.22 -25.98
C ILE A 248 -8.55 -3.42 -26.33
N HIS A 249 -9.13 -2.53 -27.13
CA HIS A 249 -10.40 -2.79 -27.76
C HIS A 249 -10.14 -3.81 -28.88
N ALA A 250 -10.67 -5.00 -28.73
CA ALA A 250 -10.72 -6.04 -29.76
C ALA A 250 -12.05 -6.02 -30.47
#